data_94ce295b880774d246663a68cc6da97e
#
_entry.id   94ce295b880774d246663a68cc6da97e
#
_cell.length_a   1.000
_cell.length_b   1.000
_cell.length_c   1.000
_cell.angle_alpha   90.00
_cell.angle_beta   90.00
_cell.angle_gamma   90.00
#
_symmetry.space_group_name_H-M   'P 1'
#
loop_
_entity.id
_entity.type
_entity.pdbx_description
1 polymer ?
#
loop_
_entity_poly.entity_id
_entity_poly.type
_entity_poly.pdbx_seq_one_letter_code
_entity_poly.pdbx_strand_id
1 'polypeptide(L)'
;MTDNNGTGDTGPISETPDGVTFADLGFSPPLLSAIAETGYTKPTPIQWKAIPEVLAGRDVLGIAQTGTGKTAAFVLPMIERLAQGRARARMPRTLILEPTRELADQVAENFRKYGKNHKLTMALLIGGVSFGDQDALLTKGVDVLIATPGRLLDHFERGKLLLTGVNMLVID
;
A
#
# COMPACT_ATOMS: atom_id res chain seq x y z
N MET A 1 -17.24 27.52 -9.63
CA MET A 1 -17.82 26.22 -10.00
C MET A 1 -16.98 25.67 -11.14
N THR A 2 -16.03 24.83 -10.83
CA THR A 2 -15.23 24.12 -11.84
C THR A 2 -15.66 22.66 -11.77
N ASP A 3 -16.42 22.26 -12.79
CA ASP A 3 -16.86 20.89 -12.98
C ASP A 3 -15.62 20.01 -13.25
N ASN A 4 -15.22 19.27 -12.23
CA ASN A 4 -14.21 18.24 -12.37
C ASN A 4 -14.90 16.97 -12.92
N ASN A 5 -15.11 16.95 -14.22
CA ASN A 5 -15.65 15.79 -14.93
C ASN A 5 -14.50 14.76 -15.07
N GLY A 6 -14.22 14.04 -13.99
CA GLY A 6 -13.34 12.88 -14.02
C GLY A 6 -14.01 11.78 -14.86
N THR A 7 -13.66 11.70 -16.13
CA THR A 7 -13.97 10.54 -16.95
C THR A 7 -13.11 9.37 -16.46
N GLY A 8 -13.58 8.69 -15.41
CA GLY A 8 -12.99 7.43 -14.99
C GLY A 8 -13.13 6.41 -16.13
N ASP A 9 -12.03 5.78 -16.52
CA ASP A 9 -12.07 4.63 -17.42
C ASP A 9 -12.82 3.49 -16.70
N THR A 10 -14.10 3.34 -17.03
CA THR A 10 -15.00 2.30 -16.48
C THR A 10 -15.04 1.04 -17.35
N GLY A 11 -14.16 0.93 -18.34
CA GLY A 11 -14.09 -0.22 -19.22
C GLY A 11 -13.59 -1.49 -18.50
N PRO A 12 -13.89 -2.68 -19.03
CA PRO A 12 -13.31 -3.91 -18.53
C PRO A 12 -11.79 -3.81 -18.54
N ILE A 13 -11.13 -4.40 -17.53
CA ILE A 13 -9.67 -4.44 -17.44
C ILE A 13 -9.18 -5.25 -18.65
N SER A 14 -8.65 -4.54 -19.67
CA SER A 14 -8.05 -5.16 -20.83
C SER A 14 -6.79 -5.94 -20.41
N GLU A 15 -6.44 -6.96 -21.20
CA GLU A 15 -5.19 -7.69 -20.98
C GLU A 15 -3.99 -6.74 -20.99
N THR A 16 -2.97 -7.11 -20.24
CA THR A 16 -1.70 -6.38 -20.28
C THR A 16 -1.11 -6.49 -21.68
N PRO A 17 -0.72 -5.38 -22.33
CA PRO A 17 -0.14 -5.44 -23.67
C PRO A 17 1.08 -6.38 -23.74
N ASP A 18 1.30 -6.97 -24.87
CA ASP A 18 2.46 -7.82 -25.09
C ASP A 18 3.77 -7.03 -24.98
N GLY A 19 4.78 -7.67 -24.41
CA GLY A 19 6.10 -7.07 -24.24
C GLY A 19 6.23 -6.09 -23.08
N VAL A 20 5.15 -5.76 -22.37
CA VAL A 20 5.20 -4.88 -21.20
C VAL A 20 5.76 -5.62 -20.00
N THR A 21 6.67 -4.96 -19.28
CA THR A 21 7.29 -5.44 -18.04
C THR A 21 7.09 -4.45 -16.90
N PHE A 22 7.45 -4.82 -15.67
CA PHE A 22 7.40 -3.91 -14.55
C PHE A 22 8.34 -2.69 -14.71
N ALA A 23 9.40 -2.81 -15.52
CA ALA A 23 10.29 -1.69 -15.82
C ALA A 23 9.58 -0.54 -16.58
N ASP A 24 8.50 -0.84 -17.29
CA ASP A 24 7.71 0.14 -18.04
C ASP A 24 6.75 0.96 -17.14
N LEU A 25 6.64 0.60 -15.87
CA LEU A 25 5.73 1.26 -14.91
C LEU A 25 6.34 2.46 -14.18
N GLY A 26 7.63 2.77 -14.41
CA GLY A 26 8.29 3.93 -13.82
C GLY A 26 8.83 3.72 -12.40
N PHE A 27 9.06 2.46 -12.00
CA PHE A 27 9.66 2.15 -10.71
C PHE A 27 11.18 2.39 -10.70
N SER A 28 11.70 2.77 -9.53
CA SER A 28 13.14 2.93 -9.29
C SER A 28 13.86 1.57 -9.24
N PRO A 29 15.18 1.55 -9.50
CA PRO A 29 15.96 0.31 -9.49
C PRO A 29 15.86 -0.53 -8.21
N PRO A 30 15.84 0.02 -6.98
CA PRO A 30 15.68 -0.80 -5.78
C PRO A 30 14.37 -1.60 -5.75
N LEU A 31 13.27 -1.01 -6.21
CA LEU A 31 11.99 -1.71 -6.26
C LEU A 31 11.96 -2.74 -7.39
N LEU A 32 12.48 -2.40 -8.56
CA LEU A 32 12.60 -3.34 -9.69
C LEU A 32 13.44 -4.57 -9.32
N SER A 33 14.53 -4.38 -8.57
CA SER A 33 15.35 -5.48 -8.08
C SER A 33 14.55 -6.41 -7.16
N ALA A 34 13.78 -5.87 -6.23
CA ALA A 34 12.94 -6.66 -5.34
C ALA A 34 11.84 -7.44 -6.11
N ILE A 35 11.25 -6.82 -7.13
CA ILE A 35 10.26 -7.49 -8.01
C ILE A 35 10.92 -8.63 -8.78
N ALA A 36 12.08 -8.40 -9.38
CA ALA A 36 12.81 -9.41 -10.17
C ALA A 36 13.11 -10.69 -9.37
N GLU A 37 13.44 -10.54 -8.10
CA GLU A 37 13.72 -11.69 -7.22
C GLU A 37 12.47 -12.57 -6.95
N THR A 38 11.28 -12.07 -7.20
CA THR A 38 10.05 -12.86 -7.10
C THR A 38 9.80 -13.74 -8.32
N GLY A 39 10.54 -13.52 -9.40
CA GLY A 39 10.34 -14.19 -10.69
C GLY A 39 9.22 -13.60 -11.54
N TYR A 40 8.52 -12.59 -11.05
CA TYR A 40 7.49 -11.89 -11.84
C TYR A 40 8.14 -10.90 -12.80
N THR A 41 7.79 -11.01 -14.07
CA THR A 41 8.30 -10.13 -15.14
C THR A 41 7.22 -9.28 -15.78
N LYS A 42 6.04 -9.86 -15.97
CA LYS A 42 4.89 -9.18 -16.60
C LYS A 42 3.87 -8.77 -15.54
N PRO A 43 3.45 -7.49 -15.49
CA PRO A 43 2.38 -7.08 -14.61
C PRO A 43 1.04 -7.72 -15.01
N THR A 44 0.20 -7.98 -14.02
CA THR A 44 -1.19 -8.41 -14.27
C THR A 44 -2.03 -7.23 -14.80
N PRO A 45 -3.21 -7.48 -15.39
CA PRO A 45 -4.05 -6.40 -15.90
C PRO A 45 -4.40 -5.34 -14.84
N ILE A 46 -4.75 -5.75 -13.61
CA ILE A 46 -5.05 -4.78 -12.54
C ILE A 46 -3.81 -3.95 -12.17
N GLN A 47 -2.63 -4.55 -12.14
CA GLN A 47 -1.37 -3.86 -11.87
C GLN A 47 -1.04 -2.86 -12.98
N TRP A 48 -1.13 -3.28 -14.24
CA TRP A 48 -0.88 -2.43 -15.39
C TRP A 48 -1.77 -1.19 -15.42
N LYS A 49 -3.05 -1.35 -15.10
CA LYS A 49 -4.03 -0.26 -15.06
C LYS A 49 -3.91 0.63 -13.82
N ALA A 50 -3.77 0.06 -12.64
CA ALA A 50 -3.84 0.81 -11.38
C ALA A 50 -2.52 1.50 -11.01
N ILE A 51 -1.37 0.86 -11.23
CA ILE A 51 -0.08 1.39 -10.77
C ILE A 51 0.22 2.79 -11.30
N PRO A 52 0.06 3.09 -12.61
CA PRO A 52 0.30 4.43 -13.11
C PRO A 52 -0.57 5.51 -12.46
N GLU A 53 -1.83 5.17 -12.17
CA GLU A 53 -2.78 6.09 -11.54
C GLU A 53 -2.38 6.42 -10.10
N VAL A 54 -2.00 5.40 -9.34
CA VAL A 54 -1.53 5.57 -7.96
C VAL A 54 -0.22 6.36 -7.92
N LEU A 55 0.71 6.10 -8.82
CA LEU A 55 1.97 6.86 -8.93
C LEU A 55 1.72 8.32 -9.27
N ALA A 56 0.72 8.60 -10.10
CA ALA A 56 0.29 9.97 -10.43
C ALA A 56 -0.48 10.66 -9.29
N GLY A 57 -0.75 9.97 -8.19
CA GLY A 57 -1.47 10.53 -7.04
C GLY A 57 -2.98 10.63 -7.24
N ARG A 58 -3.54 9.90 -8.19
CA ARG A 58 -4.99 9.85 -8.43
C ARG A 58 -5.66 8.81 -7.55
N ASP A 59 -6.92 9.02 -7.23
CA ASP A 59 -7.76 8.05 -6.56
C ASP A 59 -8.12 6.91 -7.52
N VAL A 60 -8.12 5.68 -6.99
CA VAL A 60 -8.36 4.48 -7.77
C VAL A 60 -9.40 3.61 -7.07
N LEU A 61 -10.43 3.23 -7.79
CA LEU A 61 -11.34 2.15 -7.41
C LEU A 61 -11.04 0.94 -8.30
N GLY A 62 -10.38 -0.06 -7.72
CA GLY A 62 -9.99 -1.29 -8.43
C GLY A 62 -10.85 -2.47 -8.01
N ILE A 63 -11.53 -3.09 -8.95
CA ILE A 63 -12.31 -4.32 -8.73
C ILE A 63 -11.58 -5.46 -9.42
N ALA A 64 -11.07 -6.39 -8.63
CA ALA A 64 -10.36 -7.55 -9.13
C ALA A 64 -10.62 -8.76 -8.23
N GLN A 65 -10.61 -9.94 -8.83
CA GLN A 65 -10.77 -11.19 -8.08
C GLN A 65 -9.52 -11.51 -7.25
N THR A 66 -9.69 -12.38 -6.24
CA THR A 66 -8.57 -12.92 -5.46
C THR A 66 -7.57 -13.64 -6.39
N GLY A 67 -6.27 -13.46 -6.14
CA GLY A 67 -5.22 -14.09 -6.94
C GLY A 67 -4.84 -13.36 -8.23
N THR A 68 -5.40 -12.18 -8.51
CA THR A 68 -5.11 -11.37 -9.70
C THR A 68 -3.97 -10.36 -9.53
N GLY A 69 -3.27 -10.38 -8.39
CA GLY A 69 -2.19 -9.45 -8.08
C GLY A 69 -2.65 -8.10 -7.56
N LYS A 70 -3.87 -7.99 -7.05
CA LYS A 70 -4.45 -6.75 -6.51
C LYS A 70 -3.58 -6.16 -5.39
N THR A 71 -3.06 -6.97 -4.47
CA THR A 71 -2.23 -6.49 -3.37
C THR A 71 -0.97 -5.76 -3.89
N ALA A 72 -0.26 -6.33 -4.83
CA ALA A 72 0.91 -5.68 -5.43
C ALA A 72 0.52 -4.40 -6.21
N ALA A 73 -0.69 -4.33 -6.75
CA ALA A 73 -1.17 -3.16 -7.47
C ALA A 73 -1.23 -1.90 -6.59
N PHE A 74 -1.38 -2.03 -5.28
CA PHE A 74 -1.27 -0.89 -4.36
C PHE A 74 0.02 -0.87 -3.53
N VAL A 75 0.59 -2.03 -3.17
CA VAL A 75 1.84 -2.08 -2.38
C VAL A 75 3.02 -1.53 -3.16
N LEU A 76 3.19 -1.91 -4.43
CA LEU A 76 4.32 -1.47 -5.24
C LEU A 76 4.37 0.05 -5.44
N PRO A 77 3.31 0.72 -5.92
CA PRO A 77 3.35 2.17 -6.05
C PRO A 77 3.41 2.90 -4.71
N MET A 78 2.88 2.32 -3.64
CA MET A 78 3.03 2.84 -2.28
C MET A 78 4.49 2.91 -1.87
N ILE A 79 5.25 1.82 -2.03
CA ILE A 79 6.68 1.77 -1.70
C ILE A 79 7.44 2.84 -2.50
N GLU A 80 7.18 2.96 -3.79
CA GLU A 80 7.80 3.96 -4.64
C GLU A 80 7.54 5.38 -4.16
N ARG A 81 6.29 5.70 -3.80
CA ARG A 81 5.93 7.02 -3.28
C ARG A 81 6.53 7.31 -1.90
N LEU A 82 6.62 6.29 -1.06
CA LEU A 82 7.19 6.41 0.29
C LEU A 82 8.71 6.42 0.33
N ALA A 83 9.39 6.04 -0.75
CA ALA A 83 10.85 6.05 -0.83
C ALA A 83 11.45 7.43 -0.54
N GLN A 84 10.69 8.49 -0.75
CA GLN A 84 11.04 9.86 -0.39
C GLN A 84 10.34 10.29 0.91
N GLY A 85 11.06 10.99 1.76
CA GLY A 85 10.52 11.49 3.02
C GLY A 85 10.69 10.52 4.19
N ARG A 86 10.10 10.88 5.33
CA ARG A 86 10.16 10.10 6.58
C ARG A 86 8.87 10.22 7.36
N ALA A 87 8.53 9.16 8.09
CA ALA A 87 7.47 9.19 9.08
C ALA A 87 7.84 10.11 10.25
N ARG A 88 6.81 10.70 10.85
CA ARG A 88 6.90 11.44 12.13
C ARG A 88 6.34 10.57 13.25
N ALA A 89 6.77 10.81 14.48
CA ALA A 89 6.26 10.12 15.65
C ALA A 89 4.72 10.15 15.69
N ARG A 90 4.10 9.01 15.86
CA ARG A 90 2.65 8.78 15.90
C ARG A 90 1.86 9.22 14.65
N MET A 91 2.53 9.56 13.56
CA MET A 91 1.91 10.04 12.32
C MET A 91 2.31 9.15 11.14
N PRO A 92 1.60 8.05 10.88
CA PRO A 92 1.84 7.23 9.71
C PRO A 92 1.56 8.03 8.43
N ARG A 93 2.28 7.72 7.37
CA ARG A 93 2.13 8.35 6.05
C ARG A 93 1.11 7.63 5.18
N THR A 94 0.94 6.33 5.41
CA THR A 94 -0.01 5.48 4.68
C THR A 94 -0.78 4.62 5.67
N LEU A 95 -2.07 4.47 5.43
CA LEU A 95 -2.95 3.57 6.17
C LEU A 95 -3.59 2.57 5.21
N ILE A 96 -3.46 1.29 5.55
CA ILE A 96 -4.12 0.19 4.84
C ILE A 96 -5.09 -0.49 5.81
N LEU A 97 -6.36 -0.54 5.43
CA LEU A 97 -7.40 -1.22 6.17
C LEU A 97 -7.72 -2.56 5.52
N GLU A 98 -7.61 -3.62 6.30
CA GLU A 98 -7.94 -4.98 5.91
C GLU A 98 -9.07 -5.52 6.81
N PRO A 99 -10.02 -6.28 6.25
CA PRO A 99 -11.17 -6.75 7.03
C PRO A 99 -10.81 -7.84 8.05
N THR A 100 -9.73 -8.58 7.84
CA THR A 100 -9.30 -9.68 8.70
C THR A 100 -7.81 -9.62 9.02
N ARG A 101 -7.42 -10.28 10.12
CA ARG A 101 -6.02 -10.42 10.53
C ARG A 101 -5.17 -11.13 9.47
N GLU A 102 -5.71 -12.19 8.87
CA GLU A 102 -5.04 -13.00 7.85
C GLU A 102 -4.72 -12.18 6.60
N LEU A 103 -5.65 -11.33 6.15
CA LEU A 103 -5.43 -10.44 5.02
C LEU A 103 -4.43 -9.34 5.36
N ALA A 104 -4.48 -8.79 6.58
CA ALA A 104 -3.51 -7.82 7.06
C ALA A 104 -2.09 -8.41 7.09
N ASP A 105 -1.93 -9.65 7.57
CA ASP A 105 -0.66 -10.37 7.54
C ASP A 105 -0.13 -10.56 6.10
N GLN A 106 -0.99 -10.93 5.16
CA GLN A 106 -0.60 -11.09 3.75
C GLN A 106 -0.08 -9.78 3.14
N VAL A 107 -0.73 -8.66 3.44
CA VAL A 107 -0.27 -7.35 2.98
C VAL A 107 1.07 -7.00 3.62
N ALA A 108 1.25 -7.26 4.91
CA ALA A 108 2.51 -7.05 5.61
C ALA A 108 3.66 -7.87 4.99
N GLU A 109 3.41 -9.13 4.65
CA GLU A 109 4.37 -9.99 3.94
C GLU A 109 4.78 -9.40 2.59
N ASN A 110 3.82 -8.95 1.79
CA ASN A 110 4.07 -8.29 0.52
C ASN A 110 4.91 -7.02 0.70
N PHE A 111 4.58 -6.21 1.70
CA PHE A 111 5.33 -5.00 2.01
C PHE A 111 6.79 -5.30 2.37
N ARG A 112 7.05 -6.32 3.22
CA ARG A 112 8.41 -6.75 3.57
C ARG A 112 9.17 -7.27 2.36
N LYS A 113 8.51 -8.08 1.53
CA LYS A 113 9.09 -8.69 0.34
C LYS A 113 9.53 -7.66 -0.69
N TYR A 114 8.65 -6.73 -1.05
CA TYR A 114 8.93 -5.73 -2.07
C TYR A 114 9.68 -4.51 -1.53
N GLY A 115 9.51 -4.17 -0.26
CA GLY A 115 10.16 -3.02 0.38
C GLY A 115 11.55 -3.31 0.94
N LYS A 116 12.10 -4.51 0.78
CA LYS A 116 13.34 -4.95 1.41
C LYS A 116 14.58 -4.10 1.08
N ASN A 117 14.59 -3.45 -0.07
CA ASN A 117 15.68 -2.57 -0.50
C ASN A 117 15.44 -1.10 -0.12
N HIS A 118 14.42 -0.83 0.69
CA HIS A 118 14.05 0.49 1.18
C HIS A 118 14.12 0.55 2.70
N LYS A 119 14.41 1.73 3.24
CA LYS A 119 14.42 1.95 4.70
C LYS A 119 13.04 2.41 5.18
N LEU A 120 12.01 1.66 4.84
CA LEU A 120 10.64 1.93 5.24
C LEU A 120 10.26 1.12 6.47
N THR A 121 9.44 1.72 7.31
CA THR A 121 8.96 1.11 8.55
C THR A 121 7.47 0.83 8.46
N MET A 122 7.03 -0.23 9.13
CA MET A 122 5.66 -0.70 9.11
C MET A 122 5.23 -1.12 10.51
N ALA A 123 3.99 -0.81 10.87
CA ALA A 123 3.31 -1.42 12.01
C ALA A 123 2.08 -2.19 11.54
N LEU A 124 1.85 -3.35 12.15
CA LEU A 124 0.70 -4.20 11.92
C LEU A 124 -0.19 -4.16 13.17
N LEU A 125 -1.33 -3.48 13.07
CA LEU A 125 -2.30 -3.33 14.16
C LEU A 125 -3.45 -4.33 14.00
N ILE A 126 -3.27 -5.48 14.61
CA ILE A 126 -4.26 -6.57 14.64
C ILE A 126 -4.53 -7.03 16.07
N GLY A 127 -5.68 -7.63 16.30
CA GLY A 127 -6.03 -8.21 17.60
C GLY A 127 -5.12 -9.40 17.95
N GLY A 128 -5.03 -9.71 19.24
CA GLY A 128 -4.22 -10.82 19.74
C GLY A 128 -2.72 -10.52 19.89
N VAL A 129 -2.28 -9.31 19.55
CA VAL A 129 -0.92 -8.83 19.79
C VAL A 129 -0.93 -7.81 20.93
N SER A 130 0.15 -7.76 21.71
CA SER A 130 0.30 -6.82 22.82
C SER A 130 0.11 -5.37 22.38
N PHE A 131 -0.67 -4.60 23.11
CA PHE A 131 -0.77 -3.15 22.90
C PHE A 131 0.56 -2.44 23.11
N GLY A 132 1.35 -2.86 24.10
CA GLY A 132 2.63 -2.25 24.41
C GLY A 132 3.62 -2.27 23.25
N ASP A 133 3.71 -3.39 22.56
CA ASP A 133 4.59 -3.53 21.39
C ASP A 133 4.13 -2.65 20.25
N GLN A 134 2.82 -2.59 20.02
CA GLN A 134 2.23 -1.72 18.98
C GLN A 134 2.39 -0.24 19.34
N ASP A 135 2.18 0.14 20.59
CA ASP A 135 2.37 1.51 21.09
C ASP A 135 3.81 2.00 20.92
N ALA A 136 4.80 1.13 21.17
CA ALA A 136 6.21 1.46 20.97
C ALA A 136 6.53 1.78 19.50
N LEU A 137 6.02 0.98 18.59
CA LEU A 137 6.18 1.21 17.14
C LEU A 137 5.51 2.52 16.71
N LEU A 138 4.29 2.79 17.16
CA LEU A 138 3.57 4.02 16.83
C LEU A 138 4.28 5.25 17.38
N THR A 139 4.79 5.18 18.61
CA THR A 139 5.52 6.30 19.25
C THR A 139 6.80 6.63 18.48
N LYS A 140 7.53 5.62 18.02
CA LYS A 140 8.72 5.79 17.19
C LYS A 140 8.40 6.40 15.83
N GLY A 141 7.22 6.10 15.30
CA GLY A 141 6.77 6.49 13.97
C GLY A 141 7.00 5.40 12.93
N VAL A 142 5.99 5.20 12.09
CA VAL A 142 6.03 4.23 10.99
C VAL A 142 5.55 4.88 9.70
N ASP A 143 6.11 4.44 8.57
CA ASP A 143 5.70 4.92 7.25
C ASP A 143 4.34 4.33 6.86
N VAL A 144 4.14 3.05 7.11
CA VAL A 144 2.94 2.30 6.76
C VAL A 144 2.29 1.70 7.99
N LEU A 145 1.00 1.92 8.10
CA LEU A 145 0.14 1.31 9.11
C LEU A 145 -0.83 0.36 8.40
N ILE A 146 -0.72 -0.92 8.71
CA ILE A 146 -1.65 -1.96 8.22
C ILE A 146 -2.51 -2.37 9.42
N ALA A 147 -3.82 -2.27 9.30
CA ALA A 147 -4.69 -2.47 10.45
C ALA A 147 -6.00 -3.16 10.09
N THR A 148 -6.53 -3.91 11.04
CA THR A 148 -7.95 -4.23 11.07
C THR A 148 -8.72 -3.08 11.73
N PRO A 149 -9.96 -2.77 11.31
CA PRO A 149 -10.67 -1.58 11.77
C PRO A 149 -10.84 -1.48 13.28
N GLY A 150 -11.21 -2.56 13.95
CA GLY A 150 -11.41 -2.56 15.39
C GLY A 150 -10.14 -2.21 16.17
N ARG A 151 -9.01 -2.80 15.80
CA ARG A 151 -7.73 -2.53 16.47
C ARG A 151 -7.20 -1.13 16.18
N LEU A 152 -7.46 -0.60 14.99
CA LEU A 152 -7.15 0.79 14.66
C LEU A 152 -7.92 1.76 15.57
N LEU A 153 -9.22 1.53 15.74
CA LEU A 153 -10.06 2.35 16.61
C LEU A 153 -9.58 2.31 18.06
N ASP A 154 -9.20 1.14 18.58
CA ASP A 154 -8.66 1.00 19.93
C ASP A 154 -7.43 1.90 20.15
N HIS A 155 -6.49 1.90 19.23
CA HIS A 155 -5.30 2.76 19.32
C HIS A 155 -5.63 4.24 19.14
N PHE A 156 -6.57 4.57 18.28
CA PHE A 156 -7.03 5.94 18.07
C PHE A 156 -7.68 6.51 19.35
N GLU A 157 -8.60 5.77 19.97
CA GLU A 157 -9.28 6.16 21.20
C GLU A 157 -8.31 6.32 22.39
N ARG A 158 -7.25 5.54 22.40
CA ARG A 158 -6.16 5.64 23.40
C ARG A 158 -5.22 6.83 23.15
N GLY A 159 -5.42 7.60 22.08
CA GLY A 159 -4.59 8.75 21.74
C GLY A 159 -3.17 8.41 21.32
N LYS A 160 -2.94 7.18 20.84
CA LYS A 160 -1.59 6.69 20.48
C LYS A 160 -1.20 6.98 19.06
N LEU A 161 -2.14 7.36 18.21
CA LEU A 161 -1.86 7.66 16.82
C LEU A 161 -2.65 8.89 16.32
N LEU A 162 -2.05 9.59 15.38
CA LEU A 162 -2.64 10.73 14.68
C LEU A 162 -2.73 10.40 13.19
N LEU A 163 -3.91 10.57 12.60
CA LEU A 163 -4.14 10.26 11.19
C LEU A 163 -3.92 11.46 10.26
N THR A 164 -3.61 12.62 10.80
CA THR A 164 -3.41 13.86 10.03
C THR A 164 -2.21 13.82 9.10
N GLY A 165 -1.27 12.91 9.30
CA GLY A 165 -0.12 12.69 8.41
C GLY A 165 -0.38 11.69 7.28
N VAL A 166 -1.55 11.06 7.24
CA VAL A 166 -1.90 10.08 6.21
C VAL A 166 -2.21 10.80 4.90
N ASN A 167 -1.43 10.50 3.89
CA ASN A 167 -1.61 11.02 2.53
C ASN A 167 -1.95 9.94 1.50
N MET A 168 -1.99 8.68 1.93
CA MET A 168 -2.46 7.56 1.14
C MET A 168 -3.28 6.62 2.03
N LEU A 169 -4.51 6.34 1.60
CA LEU A 169 -5.43 5.41 2.25
C LEU A 169 -5.78 4.29 1.29
N VAL A 170 -5.65 3.05 1.76
CA VAL A 170 -6.11 1.85 1.04
C VAL A 170 -7.18 1.17 1.89
N ILE A 171 -8.32 0.90 1.27
CA ILE A 171 -9.40 0.11 1.86
C ILE A 171 -9.58 -1.11 0.97
N ASP A 172 -9.16 -2.24 1.46
CA ASP A 172 -9.22 -3.50 0.72
C ASP A 172 -10.45 -4.36 1.11
#